data_58d4c6c7278dd43cdb7e0458262c9921
#
_entry.id   58d4c6c7278dd43cdb7e0458262c9921
#
_cell.length_a   1.000
_cell.length_b   1.000
_cell.length_c   1.000
_cell.angle_alpha   90.00
_cell.angle_beta   90.00
_cell.angle_gamma   90.00
#
_symmetry.space_group_name_H-M   'P 1'
#
loop_
_entity.id
_entity.type
_entity.pdbx_description
1 polymer ?
#
loop_
_entity_poly.entity_id
_entity_poly.type
_entity_poly.pdbx_seq_one_letter_code
_entity_poly.pdbx_strand_id
1 'polypeptide(L)'
;ANPMGVAIEVHCDNGDAVAETVLGAAFEGAPGRAHGGVVAAIFDDVMGYVLSIHKVPAFTGRLTVTYRSPTPIGAPLIFRARLDQREERKLHMSATAHTRDGLELIAEATATFIVIPIERFMPGFTGVQE
;
A
#
# COMPACT_ATOMS: atom_id res chain seq x y z
N ALA A 1 2.13 8.76 6.35
CA ALA A 1 3.20 8.28 7.21
C ALA A 1 2.97 6.82 7.56
N ASN A 2 4.04 6.10 7.77
CA ASN A 2 3.98 4.69 8.08
C ASN A 2 3.93 4.52 9.60
N PRO A 3 2.79 4.07 10.17
CA PRO A 3 2.66 3.98 11.62
C PRO A 3 3.54 2.89 12.23
N MET A 4 4.07 1.99 11.42
CA MET A 4 4.95 0.93 11.90
C MET A 4 6.42 1.36 11.93
N GLY A 5 6.72 2.55 11.44
CA GLY A 5 8.09 3.03 11.42
C GLY A 5 8.99 2.37 10.39
N VAL A 6 8.42 1.66 9.43
CA VAL A 6 9.19 1.02 8.36
C VAL A 6 9.67 2.08 7.39
N ALA A 7 10.98 2.09 7.09
CA ALA A 7 11.53 3.02 6.11
C ALA A 7 11.18 2.53 4.71
N ILE A 8 10.39 3.31 3.98
CA ILE A 8 9.94 2.96 2.64
C ILE A 8 10.23 4.11 1.70
N GLU A 9 10.87 3.82 0.58
CA GLU A 9 11.02 4.77 -0.50
C GLU A 9 10.07 4.37 -1.61
N VAL A 10 9.11 5.25 -1.90
CA VAL A 10 8.07 4.98 -2.89
C VAL A 10 8.28 5.90 -4.07
N HIS A 11 8.16 5.36 -5.27
CA HIS A 11 8.21 6.17 -6.48
C HIS A 11 7.08 5.77 -7.41
N CYS A 12 6.79 6.67 -8.35
CA CYS A 12 5.75 6.46 -9.35
C CYS A 12 6.35 5.79 -10.58
N ASP A 13 5.65 4.79 -11.11
CA ASP A 13 6.06 4.12 -12.34
C ASP A 13 4.78 3.88 -13.16
N ASN A 14 4.58 4.69 -14.19
CA ASN A 14 3.40 4.61 -15.07
C ASN A 14 2.09 4.68 -14.29
N GLY A 15 2.03 5.53 -13.27
CA GLY A 15 0.83 5.67 -12.46
C GLY A 15 0.71 4.66 -11.32
N ASP A 16 1.60 3.68 -11.26
CA ASP A 16 1.66 2.74 -10.16
C ASP A 16 2.62 3.25 -9.10
N ALA A 17 2.42 2.80 -7.86
CA ALA A 17 3.34 3.08 -6.77
C ALA A 17 4.24 1.87 -6.56
N VAL A 18 5.54 2.09 -6.53
CA VAL A 18 6.52 1.02 -6.35
C VAL A 18 7.39 1.37 -5.16
N ALA A 19 7.57 0.42 -4.25
CA ALA A 19 8.37 0.63 -3.05
C ALA A 19 9.33 -0.54 -2.87
N GLU A 20 10.55 -0.22 -2.47
CA GLU A 20 11.51 -1.23 -2.09
C GLU A 20 11.79 -1.08 -0.60
N THR A 21 11.81 -2.17 0.14
CA THR A 21 12.08 -2.11 1.56
C THR A 21 12.76 -3.38 2.03
N VAL A 22 13.45 -3.27 3.17
CA VAL A 22 14.05 -4.39 3.87
C VAL A 22 13.49 -4.37 5.29
N LEU A 23 12.92 -5.48 5.73
CA LEU A 23 12.35 -5.57 7.08
C LEU A 23 13.41 -6.10 8.03
N GLY A 24 13.69 -5.32 9.08
CA GLY A 24 14.67 -5.68 10.08
C GLY A 24 14.09 -6.60 11.14
N ALA A 25 14.97 -7.05 12.05
CA ALA A 25 14.62 -8.01 13.08
C ALA A 25 13.51 -7.52 14.02
N ALA A 26 13.33 -6.20 14.13
CA ALA A 26 12.28 -5.65 14.98
C ALA A 26 10.88 -6.06 14.53
N PHE A 27 10.73 -6.47 13.28
CA PHE A 27 9.44 -6.86 12.73
C PHE A 27 9.28 -8.38 12.65
N GLU A 28 10.18 -9.11 13.25
CA GLU A 28 10.14 -10.57 13.22
C GLU A 28 8.98 -11.09 14.05
N GLY A 29 8.17 -11.97 13.46
CA GLY A 29 7.12 -12.70 14.17
C GLY A 29 7.63 -14.09 14.50
N ALA A 30 7.49 -15.03 13.56
CA ALA A 30 8.16 -16.32 13.70
C ALA A 30 9.63 -16.17 13.31
N PRO A 31 10.52 -17.06 13.75
CA PRO A 31 11.94 -16.93 13.44
C PRO A 31 12.22 -16.77 11.96
N GLY A 32 12.94 -15.73 11.60
CA GLY A 32 13.32 -15.42 10.22
C GLY A 32 12.23 -14.85 9.34
N ARG A 33 11.05 -14.60 9.88
CA ARG A 33 9.90 -14.15 9.11
C ARG A 33 9.31 -12.89 9.69
N ALA A 34 8.90 -11.96 8.83
CA ALA A 34 8.22 -10.77 9.28
C ALA A 34 6.80 -11.09 9.74
N HIS A 35 6.33 -10.29 10.69
CA HIS A 35 4.95 -10.36 11.15
C HIS A 35 4.00 -9.99 10.02
N GLY A 36 2.91 -10.76 9.85
CA GLY A 36 1.97 -10.53 8.76
C GLY A 36 1.32 -9.15 8.79
N GLY A 37 1.10 -8.61 9.98
CA GLY A 37 0.55 -7.26 10.11
C GLY A 37 1.43 -6.17 9.54
N VAL A 38 2.75 -6.37 9.57
CA VAL A 38 3.69 -5.41 8.98
C VAL A 38 3.51 -5.39 7.47
N VAL A 39 3.39 -6.56 6.85
CA VAL A 39 3.20 -6.67 5.41
C VAL A 39 1.90 -5.99 5.00
N ALA A 40 0.83 -6.22 5.76
CA ALA A 40 -0.47 -5.59 5.47
C ALA A 40 -0.38 -4.07 5.58
N ALA A 41 0.35 -3.56 6.59
CA ALA A 41 0.52 -2.12 6.76
C ALA A 41 1.27 -1.51 5.59
N ILE A 42 2.27 -2.20 5.06
CA ILE A 42 3.02 -1.71 3.91
C ILE A 42 2.13 -1.69 2.67
N PHE A 43 1.31 -2.71 2.46
CA PHE A 43 0.36 -2.70 1.35
C PHE A 43 -0.56 -1.48 1.43
N ASP A 44 -1.11 -1.23 2.61
CA ASP A 44 -2.02 -0.09 2.78
C ASP A 44 -1.29 1.23 2.51
N ASP A 45 -0.06 1.34 2.96
CA ASP A 45 0.73 2.56 2.78
C ASP A 45 1.06 2.80 1.30
N VAL A 46 1.47 1.76 0.59
CA VAL A 46 1.82 1.87 -0.84
C VAL A 46 0.57 2.16 -1.66
N MET A 47 -0.56 1.54 -1.33
CA MET A 47 -1.83 1.83 -1.99
C MET A 47 -2.26 3.27 -1.72
N GLY A 48 -2.02 3.78 -0.50
CA GLY A 48 -2.29 5.17 -0.19
C GLY A 48 -1.47 6.12 -1.06
N TYR A 49 -0.27 5.70 -1.45
CA TYR A 49 0.56 6.49 -2.34
C TYR A 49 -0.05 6.59 -3.74
N VAL A 50 -0.75 5.55 -4.18
CA VAL A 50 -1.48 5.60 -5.46
C VAL A 50 -2.51 6.72 -5.43
N LEU A 51 -3.17 6.93 -4.29
CA LEU A 51 -4.12 8.04 -4.15
C LEU A 51 -3.43 9.38 -4.36
N SER A 52 -2.22 9.55 -3.84
CA SER A 52 -1.45 10.78 -4.02
C SER A 52 -1.08 10.97 -5.48
N ILE A 53 -0.67 9.91 -6.15
CA ILE A 53 -0.31 9.97 -7.57
C ILE A 53 -1.50 10.43 -8.40
N HIS A 54 -2.69 9.89 -8.13
CA HIS A 54 -3.90 10.20 -8.87
C HIS A 54 -4.67 11.38 -8.28
N LYS A 55 -4.18 11.93 -7.16
CA LYS A 55 -4.75 13.13 -6.51
C LYS A 55 -6.21 12.94 -6.12
N VAL A 56 -6.50 11.81 -5.50
CA VAL A 56 -7.86 11.48 -5.07
C VAL A 56 -7.87 11.29 -3.56
N PRO A 57 -8.63 12.10 -2.81
CA PRO A 57 -8.78 11.88 -1.37
C PRO A 57 -9.73 10.70 -1.15
N ALA A 58 -9.26 9.71 -0.40
CA ALA A 58 -10.04 8.51 -0.15
C ALA A 58 -9.51 7.82 1.10
N PHE A 59 -10.30 6.91 1.64
CA PHE A 59 -9.88 6.11 2.77
C PHE A 59 -10.09 4.63 2.45
N THR A 60 -9.34 3.77 3.16
CA THR A 60 -9.41 2.33 2.97
C THR A 60 -10.74 1.81 3.45
N GLY A 61 -11.55 1.27 2.55
CA GLY A 61 -12.80 0.63 2.92
C GLY A 61 -12.62 -0.85 3.19
N ARG A 62 -11.76 -1.50 2.42
CA ARG A 62 -11.47 -2.92 2.57
C ARG A 62 -10.07 -3.20 2.07
N LEU A 63 -9.34 -4.03 2.79
CA LEU A 63 -8.03 -4.51 2.38
C LEU A 63 -7.99 -6.00 2.61
N THR A 64 -7.67 -6.77 1.57
CA THR A 64 -7.53 -8.21 1.66
C THR A 64 -6.11 -8.58 1.26
N VAL A 65 -5.41 -9.28 2.14
CA VAL A 65 -4.04 -9.71 1.88
C VAL A 65 -4.00 -11.22 1.84
N THR A 66 -3.37 -11.76 0.82
CA THR A 66 -3.15 -13.20 0.67
C THR A 66 -1.66 -13.43 0.75
N TYR A 67 -1.23 -14.21 1.73
CA TYR A 67 0.18 -14.53 1.93
C TYR A 67 0.51 -15.82 1.19
N ARG A 68 1.50 -15.73 0.29
CA ARG A 68 1.87 -16.87 -0.56
C ARG A 68 3.13 -17.56 -0.04
N SER A 69 4.03 -16.80 0.58
CA SER A 69 5.30 -17.30 1.11
C SER A 69 5.61 -16.57 2.39
N PRO A 70 6.44 -17.16 3.26
CA PRO A 70 6.91 -16.43 4.44
C PRO A 70 7.68 -15.19 4.00
N THR A 71 7.43 -14.07 4.67
CA THR A 71 8.11 -12.81 4.35
C THR A 71 9.48 -12.81 5.01
N PRO A 72 10.58 -12.79 4.25
CA PRO A 72 11.91 -12.90 4.85
C PRO A 72 12.31 -11.62 5.55
N ILE A 73 13.05 -11.77 6.65
CA ILE A 73 13.71 -10.66 7.34
C ILE A 73 15.06 -10.44 6.67
N GLY A 74 15.40 -9.19 6.45
CA GLY A 74 16.73 -8.82 5.95
C GLY A 74 16.92 -8.92 4.44
N ALA A 75 15.90 -9.30 3.71
CA ALA A 75 15.97 -9.40 2.26
C ALA A 75 15.21 -8.27 1.60
N PRO A 76 15.72 -7.75 0.47
CA PRO A 76 15.00 -6.69 -0.24
C PRO A 76 13.69 -7.20 -0.84
N LEU A 77 12.62 -6.44 -0.62
CA LEU A 77 11.28 -6.75 -1.11
C LEU A 77 10.79 -5.60 -1.98
N ILE A 78 10.06 -5.92 -3.02
CA ILE A 78 9.44 -4.93 -3.90
C ILE A 78 7.94 -5.03 -3.74
N PHE A 79 7.32 -3.90 -3.40
CA PHE A 79 5.86 -3.77 -3.34
C PHE A 79 5.43 -2.92 -4.52
N ARG A 80 4.41 -3.36 -5.25
CA ARG A 80 3.89 -2.59 -6.36
C ARG A 80 2.37 -2.54 -6.24
N ALA A 81 1.81 -1.33 -6.26
CA ALA A 81 0.37 -1.12 -6.14
C ALA A 81 -0.13 -0.33 -7.35
N ARG A 82 -1.34 -0.64 -7.78
CA ARG A 82 -1.95 0.02 -8.92
C ARG A 82 -3.43 0.26 -8.70
N LEU A 83 -3.95 1.28 -9.37
CA LEU A 83 -5.38 1.52 -9.47
C LEU A 83 -5.90 0.73 -10.67
N ASP A 84 -6.75 -0.25 -10.41
CA ASP A 84 -7.28 -1.10 -11.47
C ASP A 84 -8.53 -0.51 -12.11
N GLN A 85 -9.42 0.07 -11.29
CA GLN A 85 -10.70 0.54 -11.79
C GLN A 85 -11.28 1.55 -10.82
N ARG A 86 -11.92 2.55 -11.37
CA ARG A 86 -12.72 3.49 -10.57
C ARG A 86 -14.18 3.31 -10.93
N GLU A 87 -15.00 3.16 -9.90
CA GLU A 87 -16.43 2.92 -10.06
C GLU A 87 -17.14 3.87 -9.13
N GLU A 88 -17.59 5.01 -9.66
CA GLU A 88 -18.19 6.08 -8.88
C GLU A 88 -17.27 6.52 -7.74
N ARG A 89 -17.60 6.21 -6.50
CA ARG A 89 -16.81 6.60 -5.35
C ARG A 89 -15.92 5.49 -4.83
N LYS A 90 -15.82 4.39 -5.58
CA LYS A 90 -14.98 3.27 -5.19
C LYS A 90 -13.77 3.18 -6.10
N LEU A 91 -12.62 3.03 -5.51
CA LEU A 91 -11.37 2.81 -6.22
C LEU A 91 -10.90 1.40 -5.91
N HIS A 92 -10.81 0.57 -6.94
CA HIS A 92 -10.37 -0.82 -6.78
C HIS A 92 -8.88 -0.90 -7.10
N MET A 93 -8.12 -1.39 -6.15
CA MET A 93 -6.66 -1.46 -6.25
C MET A 93 -6.17 -2.88 -6.04
N SER A 94 -5.04 -3.19 -6.63
CA SER A 94 -4.34 -4.44 -6.39
C SER A 94 -2.86 -4.15 -6.17
N ALA A 95 -2.19 -5.07 -5.49
CA ALA A 95 -0.77 -4.91 -5.23
C ALA A 95 -0.12 -6.28 -5.07
N THR A 96 1.19 -6.32 -5.29
CA THR A 96 1.99 -7.51 -5.09
C THR A 96 3.23 -7.16 -4.28
N ALA A 97 3.74 -8.16 -3.56
CA ALA A 97 5.03 -8.07 -2.88
C ALA A 97 5.85 -9.28 -3.30
N HIS A 98 7.05 -9.05 -3.77
CA HIS A 98 7.92 -10.12 -4.22
C HIS A 98 9.36 -9.81 -3.86
N THR A 99 10.23 -10.83 -3.93
CA THR A 99 11.65 -10.62 -3.73
C THR A 99 12.20 -9.75 -4.86
N ARG A 100 13.33 -9.06 -4.59
CA ARG A 100 13.89 -8.13 -5.56
C ARG A 100 14.19 -8.78 -6.89
N ASP A 101 14.63 -10.05 -6.87
CA ASP A 101 14.95 -10.78 -8.10
C ASP A 101 13.68 -11.20 -8.86
N GLY A 102 12.51 -11.04 -8.24
CA GLY A 102 11.24 -11.38 -8.86
C GLY A 102 10.92 -12.86 -8.89
N LEU A 103 11.76 -13.69 -8.27
CA LEU A 103 11.58 -15.13 -8.34
C LEU A 103 10.54 -15.66 -7.38
N GLU A 104 10.24 -14.92 -6.32
CA GLU A 104 9.28 -15.40 -5.33
C GLU A 104 8.21 -14.36 -5.04
N LEU A 105 6.95 -14.73 -5.23
CA LEU A 105 5.81 -13.91 -4.84
C LEU A 105 5.55 -14.14 -3.36
N ILE A 106 5.67 -13.09 -2.56
CA ILE A 106 5.52 -13.17 -1.12
C ILE A 106 4.05 -13.04 -0.73
N ALA A 107 3.37 -12.06 -1.30
CA ALA A 107 1.98 -11.78 -0.96
C ALA A 107 1.35 -10.93 -2.04
N GLU A 108 0.03 -10.92 -2.04
CA GLU A 108 -0.73 -10.04 -2.93
C GLU A 108 -1.90 -9.48 -2.17
N ALA A 109 -2.40 -8.34 -2.62
CA ALA A 109 -3.47 -7.66 -1.92
C ALA A 109 -4.44 -7.07 -2.93
N THR A 110 -5.70 -6.99 -2.51
CA THR A 110 -6.71 -6.21 -3.19
C THR A 110 -7.34 -5.28 -2.18
N ALA A 111 -7.81 -4.13 -2.65
CA ALA A 111 -8.41 -3.16 -1.76
C ALA A 111 -9.47 -2.37 -2.48
N THR A 112 -10.44 -1.88 -1.71
CA THR A 112 -11.40 -0.91 -2.17
C THR A 112 -11.24 0.33 -1.31
N PHE A 113 -10.97 1.47 -1.95
CA PHE A 113 -10.88 2.76 -1.28
C PHE A 113 -12.14 3.55 -1.61
N ILE A 114 -12.59 4.33 -0.64
CA ILE A 114 -13.81 5.12 -0.77
C ILE A 114 -13.43 6.57 -0.90
N VAL A 115 -13.86 7.20 -2.00
CA VAL A 115 -13.55 8.60 -2.28
C VAL A 115 -14.31 9.48 -1.30
N ILE A 116 -13.63 10.47 -0.74
CA ILE A 116 -14.21 11.41 0.20
C ILE A 116 -14.54 12.69 -0.56
N PRO A 117 -15.82 13.16 -0.53
CA PRO A 117 -16.15 14.47 -1.10
C PRO A 117 -15.36 15.55 -0.37
N ILE A 118 -14.88 16.55 -1.10
CA ILE A 118 -13.97 17.52 -0.53
C ILE A 118 -14.59 18.32 0.61
N GLU A 119 -15.89 18.60 0.53
CA GLU A 119 -16.56 19.35 1.59
C GLU A 119 -16.68 18.55 2.89
N ARG A 120 -16.61 17.22 2.83
CA ARG A 120 -16.58 16.37 4.01
C ARG A 120 -15.19 16.15 4.52
N PHE A 121 -14.21 16.18 3.61
CA PHE A 121 -12.83 16.02 3.95
C PHE A 121 -12.27 17.25 4.64
N MET A 122 -12.75 18.44 4.26
CA MET A 122 -12.33 19.72 4.82
C MET A 122 -13.56 20.51 5.27
N PRO A 123 -14.07 20.21 6.48
CA PRO A 123 -15.24 20.94 6.98
C PRO A 123 -14.98 22.43 6.98
N GLY A 124 -15.90 23.22 6.46
CA GLY A 124 -15.73 24.65 6.37
C GLY A 124 -15.00 25.12 5.12
N PHE A 125 -14.43 24.20 4.35
CA PHE A 125 -13.80 24.55 3.08
C PHE A 125 -14.92 24.85 2.07
N THR A 126 -14.81 25.96 1.37
CA THR A 126 -15.88 26.37 0.46
C THR A 126 -15.77 25.73 -0.90
N GLY A 127 -14.79 24.99 -1.13
CA GLY A 127 -14.64 24.33 -2.39
C GLY A 127 -14.15 25.20 -3.49
N VAL A 128 -13.88 26.36 -3.18
CA VAL A 128 -13.50 27.20 -4.08
C VAL A 128 -12.20 27.40 -4.23
N GLN A 129 -11.98 27.10 -3.97
CA GLN A 129 -11.01 27.27 -4.04
C GLN A 129 -10.38 26.98 -4.63
N GLU A 130 -10.79 27.18 -4.66
CA GLU A 130 -10.30 27.02 -5.09
C GLU A 130 -9.85 26.87 -5.65
#